data_3b33eb297694c5ffba9e5db3af53699a
#
_entry.id   3b33eb297694c5ffba9e5db3af53699a
#
_cell.length_a   1.000
_cell.length_b   1.000
_cell.length_c   1.000
_cell.angle_alpha   90.00
_cell.angle_beta   90.00
_cell.angle_gamma   90.00
#
_symmetry.space_group_name_H-M   'P 1'
#
loop_
_entity.id
_entity.type
_entity.pdbx_description
1 polymer ?
#
loop_
_entity_poly.entity_id
_entity_poly.type
_entity_poly.pdbx_seq_one_letter_code
_entity_poly.pdbx_strand_id
1 'polypeptide(L)'
;AKSWGTCRGVSRVPRIVNGRRAARVTQARGGRKAHPPKPEADRTEKINVKERRKAIQSAIAATVDSEKVRARGHVFSGTIPVVVKDDLETLDKTKDMKNFLVAAGLWDDVMRAKNGRTIRAGRGKMRGRKYKNRKSLLIVAGQDKGLMKAARNLPGVDFITVERLNAEILAPGTHPGRLAVWTESSLKWLGENYGR
;
A
#
# COMPACT_ATOMS: atom_id res chain seq x y z
N ALA A 1 -39.07 -1.94 -4.34
CA ALA A 1 -39.67 -0.63 -4.02
C ALA A 1 -40.97 -0.45 -4.79
N LYS A 2 -42.06 -0.14 -4.09
CA LYS A 2 -43.39 0.08 -4.66
C LYS A 2 -43.96 1.41 -4.13
N SER A 3 -44.88 2.04 -4.91
CA SER A 3 -45.68 3.16 -4.42
C SER A 3 -46.65 2.67 -3.36
N TRP A 4 -46.92 3.49 -2.34
CA TRP A 4 -47.90 3.18 -1.30
C TRP A 4 -49.34 3.55 -1.70
N GLY A 5 -49.54 4.07 -2.90
CA GLY A 5 -50.83 4.51 -3.39
C GLY A 5 -51.29 5.84 -2.79
N THR A 6 -52.60 6.06 -2.80
CA THR A 6 -53.25 7.26 -2.27
C THR A 6 -53.60 7.14 -0.80
N CYS A 7 -54.09 8.20 -0.17
CA CYS A 7 -54.62 8.24 1.20
C CYS A 7 -53.63 8.00 2.34
N ARG A 8 -52.34 8.18 2.10
CA ARG A 8 -51.27 8.06 3.12
C ARG A 8 -50.55 9.35 3.49
N GLY A 9 -50.98 10.49 2.93
CA GLY A 9 -50.34 11.79 3.18
C GLY A 9 -48.90 11.91 2.66
N VAL A 10 -48.47 11.03 1.77
CA VAL A 10 -47.13 11.04 1.16
C VAL A 10 -47.24 10.91 -0.36
N SER A 11 -46.26 11.48 -1.09
CA SER A 11 -46.20 11.42 -2.54
C SER A 11 -46.15 9.97 -3.06
N ARG A 12 -46.79 9.73 -4.22
CA ARG A 12 -46.91 8.41 -4.87
C ARG A 12 -45.65 7.97 -5.59
N VAL A 13 -44.47 8.18 -5.01
CA VAL A 13 -43.21 7.69 -5.55
C VAL A 13 -42.85 6.32 -4.98
N PRO A 14 -42.09 5.48 -5.71
CA PRO A 14 -41.62 4.20 -5.18
C PRO A 14 -40.80 4.38 -3.91
N ARG A 15 -41.15 3.64 -2.86
CA ARG A 15 -40.46 3.68 -1.55
C ARG A 15 -39.94 2.32 -1.16
N ILE A 16 -38.92 2.29 -0.33
CA ILE A 16 -38.36 1.03 0.22
C ILE A 16 -39.38 0.39 1.17
N VAL A 17 -39.36 -0.94 1.28
CA VAL A 17 -40.33 -1.71 2.07
C VAL A 17 -40.26 -1.34 3.56
N ASN A 18 -39.06 -1.16 4.11
CA ASN A 18 -38.80 -0.94 5.52
C ASN A 18 -38.60 0.55 5.86
N GLY A 19 -39.24 1.47 5.14
CA GLY A 19 -39.07 2.89 5.42
C GLY A 19 -39.80 3.80 4.44
N ARG A 20 -39.81 5.11 4.73
CA ARG A 20 -40.45 6.14 3.90
C ARG A 20 -39.55 6.69 2.78
N ARG A 21 -38.32 6.22 2.66
CA ARG A 21 -37.34 6.75 1.70
C ARG A 21 -37.72 6.37 0.26
N ALA A 22 -37.73 7.34 -0.65
CA ALA A 22 -37.89 7.10 -2.08
C ALA A 22 -36.69 6.33 -2.64
N ALA A 23 -36.91 5.30 -3.49
CA ALA A 23 -35.86 4.39 -3.92
C ALA A 23 -35.42 4.56 -5.37
N ARG A 24 -36.32 4.90 -6.30
CA ARG A 24 -36.05 4.91 -7.74
C ARG A 24 -36.15 6.28 -8.39
N VAL A 25 -36.47 7.29 -7.66
CA VAL A 25 -36.73 8.65 -8.16
C VAL A 25 -35.49 9.52 -7.98
N THR A 26 -35.06 10.17 -9.06
CA THR A 26 -33.82 10.97 -9.07
C THR A 26 -33.96 12.32 -8.38
N GLN A 27 -35.13 12.96 -8.48
CA GLN A 27 -35.42 14.25 -7.88
C GLN A 27 -35.75 14.19 -6.39
N ALA A 28 -35.96 12.99 -5.84
CA ALA A 28 -36.27 12.82 -4.43
C ALA A 28 -35.04 12.82 -3.56
N ARG A 29 -35.12 13.45 -2.39
CA ARG A 29 -34.04 13.46 -1.38
C ARG A 29 -33.73 12.02 -0.92
N GLY A 30 -32.47 11.59 -1.06
CA GLY A 30 -32.04 10.23 -0.76
C GLY A 30 -32.53 9.18 -1.76
N GLY A 31 -33.05 9.58 -2.92
CA GLY A 31 -33.42 8.70 -4.04
C GLY A 31 -32.23 8.23 -4.84
N ARG A 32 -32.48 7.67 -6.02
CA ARG A 32 -31.44 7.21 -6.95
C ARG A 32 -30.63 8.40 -7.49
N LYS A 33 -29.32 8.29 -7.56
CA LYS A 33 -28.48 9.24 -8.30
C LYS A 33 -28.70 9.06 -9.80
N ALA A 34 -28.90 10.15 -10.56
CA ALA A 34 -29.08 10.12 -12.02
C ALA A 34 -27.83 9.51 -12.69
N HIS A 35 -26.64 9.96 -12.29
CA HIS A 35 -25.35 9.46 -12.75
C HIS A 35 -24.55 8.92 -11.56
N PRO A 36 -24.79 7.66 -11.12
CA PRO A 36 -24.06 7.07 -10.03
C PRO A 36 -22.61 6.74 -10.46
N PRO A 37 -21.66 6.68 -9.54
CA PRO A 37 -20.32 6.20 -9.86
C PRO A 37 -20.39 4.73 -10.28
N LYS A 38 -19.72 4.40 -11.39
CA LYS A 38 -19.62 3.03 -11.91
C LYS A 38 -18.25 2.44 -11.58
N PRO A 39 -18.15 1.14 -11.22
CA PRO A 39 -16.87 0.48 -10.97
C PRO A 39 -16.00 0.35 -12.22
N GLU A 40 -16.62 0.33 -13.41
CA GLU A 40 -15.96 0.21 -14.72
C GLU A 40 -15.29 1.52 -15.17
N ALA A 41 -15.62 2.66 -14.53
CA ALA A 41 -15.04 3.95 -14.90
C ALA A 41 -13.55 3.96 -14.61
N ASP A 42 -12.74 4.22 -15.63
CA ASP A 42 -11.31 4.47 -15.47
C ASP A 42 -11.11 5.81 -14.75
N ARG A 43 -10.46 5.73 -13.59
CA ARG A 43 -10.12 6.88 -12.74
C ARG A 43 -8.63 7.17 -12.74
N THR A 44 -7.89 6.54 -13.65
CA THR A 44 -6.45 6.73 -13.78
C THR A 44 -6.19 8.09 -14.39
N GLU A 45 -5.34 8.87 -13.74
CA GLU A 45 -4.87 10.15 -14.27
C GLU A 45 -3.48 9.97 -14.90
N LYS A 46 -3.28 10.59 -16.06
CA LYS A 46 -1.99 10.58 -16.77
C LYS A 46 -1.04 11.57 -16.10
N ILE A 47 0.11 11.06 -15.67
CA ILE A 47 1.20 11.87 -15.09
C ILE A 47 2.35 11.92 -16.09
N ASN A 48 2.97 13.09 -16.24
CA ASN A 48 4.15 13.26 -17.09
C ASN A 48 5.30 12.34 -16.63
N VAL A 49 6.00 11.73 -17.57
CA VAL A 49 7.10 10.79 -17.27
C VAL A 49 8.21 11.46 -16.45
N LYS A 50 8.55 12.73 -16.76
CA LYS A 50 9.57 13.50 -16.01
C LYS A 50 9.14 13.74 -14.54
N GLU A 51 7.87 14.06 -14.30
CA GLU A 51 7.33 14.24 -12.95
C GLU A 51 7.35 12.92 -12.16
N ARG A 52 6.92 11.82 -12.80
CA ARG A 52 6.97 10.50 -12.18
C ARG A 52 8.40 10.09 -11.79
N ARG A 53 9.39 10.35 -12.66
CA ARG A 53 10.81 10.08 -12.37
C ARG A 53 11.30 10.90 -11.18
N LYS A 54 11.00 12.20 -11.14
CA LYS A 54 11.34 13.08 -9.99
C LYS A 54 10.70 12.60 -8.70
N ALA A 55 9.44 12.16 -8.75
CA ALA A 55 8.75 11.61 -7.57
C ALA A 55 9.45 10.34 -7.04
N ILE A 56 9.89 9.44 -7.92
CA ILE A 56 10.65 8.25 -7.54
C ILE A 56 12.00 8.63 -6.94
N GLN A 57 12.76 9.54 -7.56
CA GLN A 57 14.04 10.04 -7.03
C GLN A 57 13.87 10.65 -5.63
N SER A 58 12.87 11.51 -5.45
CA SER A 58 12.56 12.13 -4.17
C SER A 58 12.17 11.08 -3.11
N ALA A 59 11.40 10.05 -3.50
CA ALA A 59 11.01 8.98 -2.60
C ALA A 59 12.21 8.10 -2.20
N ILE A 60 13.15 7.82 -3.11
CA ILE A 60 14.40 7.12 -2.82
C ILE A 60 15.26 7.94 -1.84
N ALA A 61 15.44 9.24 -2.10
CA ALA A 61 16.19 10.12 -1.21
C ALA A 61 15.61 10.13 0.21
N ALA A 62 14.29 10.10 0.35
CA ALA A 62 13.64 10.03 1.65
C ALA A 62 13.88 8.70 2.41
N THR A 63 14.22 7.61 1.73
CA THR A 63 14.55 6.33 2.39
C THR A 63 15.94 6.32 3.02
N VAL A 64 16.81 7.23 2.62
CA VAL A 64 18.18 7.39 3.15
C VAL A 64 18.20 8.24 4.42
N ASP A 65 17.19 9.09 4.59
CA ASP A 65 17.08 10.01 5.72
C ASP A 65 16.51 9.29 6.96
N SER A 66 17.38 9.09 7.95
CA SER A 66 17.02 8.38 9.19
C SER A 66 15.92 9.09 10.00
N GLU A 67 15.86 10.42 9.96
CA GLU A 67 14.83 11.19 10.66
C GLU A 67 13.45 10.97 10.03
N LYS A 68 13.37 11.02 8.70
CA LYS A 68 12.13 10.75 7.98
C LYS A 68 11.64 9.32 8.18
N VAL A 69 12.56 8.34 8.19
CA VAL A 69 12.22 6.94 8.43
C VAL A 69 11.68 6.75 9.85
N ARG A 70 12.30 7.37 10.86
CA ARG A 70 11.78 7.35 12.23
C ARG A 70 10.48 8.10 12.41
N ALA A 71 10.34 9.28 11.79
CA ALA A 71 9.12 10.08 11.83
C ALA A 71 7.91 9.33 11.22
N ARG A 72 8.18 8.49 10.22
CA ARG A 72 7.16 7.57 9.68
C ARG A 72 6.76 6.47 10.67
N GLY A 73 7.53 6.22 11.71
CA GLY A 73 7.27 5.24 12.76
C GLY A 73 7.91 3.88 12.51
N HIS A 74 8.95 3.79 11.68
CA HIS A 74 9.79 2.60 11.59
C HIS A 74 10.73 2.48 12.77
N VAL A 75 10.99 1.24 13.20
CA VAL A 75 11.89 0.91 14.32
C VAL A 75 13.07 0.12 13.79
N PHE A 76 14.27 0.63 13.99
CA PHE A 76 15.51 -0.02 13.56
C PHE A 76 16.66 0.37 14.49
N SER A 77 17.61 -0.54 14.69
CA SER A 77 18.80 -0.34 15.49
C SER A 77 20.09 -0.17 14.69
N GLY A 78 20.04 -0.41 13.37
CA GLY A 78 21.16 -0.26 12.46
C GLY A 78 21.31 1.13 11.84
N THR A 79 22.30 1.28 10.97
CA THR A 79 22.51 2.48 10.14
C THR A 79 21.68 2.41 8.86
N ILE A 80 21.21 3.58 8.39
CA ILE A 80 20.52 3.72 7.10
C ILE A 80 21.45 4.53 6.17
N PRO A 81 21.51 4.20 4.89
CA PRO A 81 20.80 3.13 4.15
C PRO A 81 21.36 1.72 4.42
N VAL A 82 20.51 0.71 4.39
CA VAL A 82 20.91 -0.69 4.52
C VAL A 82 21.21 -1.25 3.15
N VAL A 83 22.48 -1.49 2.86
CA VAL A 83 22.96 -2.08 1.61
C VAL A 83 23.51 -3.47 1.88
N VAL A 84 23.13 -4.44 1.05
CA VAL A 84 23.47 -5.85 1.23
C VAL A 84 24.02 -6.42 -0.07
N LYS A 85 24.91 -7.39 0.02
CA LYS A 85 25.44 -8.15 -1.12
C LYS A 85 24.32 -8.89 -1.86
N ASP A 86 24.55 -9.16 -3.12
CA ASP A 86 23.60 -9.84 -4.01
C ASP A 86 23.31 -11.30 -3.62
N ASP A 87 24.10 -11.89 -2.71
CA ASP A 87 23.86 -13.23 -2.14
C ASP A 87 22.49 -13.32 -1.45
N LEU A 88 21.97 -12.21 -0.95
CA LEU A 88 20.62 -12.13 -0.38
C LEU A 88 19.54 -12.60 -1.38
N GLU A 89 19.74 -12.37 -2.68
CA GLU A 89 18.76 -12.69 -3.73
C GLU A 89 18.49 -14.20 -3.86
N THR A 90 19.42 -15.03 -3.40
CA THR A 90 19.34 -16.50 -3.46
C THR A 90 18.57 -17.13 -2.31
N LEU A 91 18.17 -16.34 -1.30
CA LEU A 91 17.43 -16.84 -0.15
C LEU A 91 15.99 -17.19 -0.55
N ASP A 92 15.59 -18.44 -0.34
CA ASP A 92 14.23 -18.92 -0.61
C ASP A 92 13.42 -19.23 0.66
N LYS A 93 14.10 -19.40 1.84
CA LYS A 93 13.47 -19.77 3.11
C LYS A 93 13.20 -18.56 4.00
N THR A 94 12.00 -18.51 4.55
CA THR A 94 11.60 -17.46 5.51
C THR A 94 12.40 -17.47 6.80
N LYS A 95 12.95 -18.63 7.21
CA LYS A 95 13.80 -18.77 8.40
C LYS A 95 15.12 -18.02 8.21
N ASP A 96 15.76 -18.19 7.06
CA ASP A 96 17.04 -17.55 6.76
C ASP A 96 16.85 -16.05 6.60
N MET A 97 15.75 -15.62 5.96
CA MET A 97 15.37 -14.22 5.88
C MET A 97 15.13 -13.60 7.26
N LYS A 98 14.49 -14.32 8.19
CA LYS A 98 14.34 -13.87 9.57
C LYS A 98 15.69 -13.69 10.26
N ASN A 99 16.59 -14.67 10.12
CA ASN A 99 17.93 -14.62 10.72
C ASN A 99 18.71 -13.40 10.20
N PHE A 100 18.64 -13.14 8.90
CA PHE A 100 19.21 -11.94 8.28
C PHE A 100 18.65 -10.66 8.90
N LEU A 101 17.32 -10.52 8.99
CA LEU A 101 16.69 -9.32 9.55
C LEU A 101 17.01 -9.11 11.03
N VAL A 102 17.19 -10.17 11.81
CA VAL A 102 17.66 -10.09 13.21
C VAL A 102 19.09 -9.57 13.24
N ALA A 103 19.99 -10.14 12.44
CA ALA A 103 21.38 -9.71 12.37
C ALA A 103 21.55 -8.26 11.91
N ALA A 104 20.70 -7.80 10.98
CA ALA A 104 20.67 -6.42 10.49
C ALA A 104 19.98 -5.42 11.43
N GLY A 105 19.41 -5.87 12.56
CA GLY A 105 18.69 -5.00 13.50
C GLY A 105 17.36 -4.43 12.96
N LEU A 106 16.73 -5.13 12.02
CA LEU A 106 15.49 -4.70 11.34
C LEU A 106 14.26 -5.52 11.76
N TRP A 107 14.46 -6.55 12.57
CA TRP A 107 13.39 -7.45 12.98
C TRP A 107 12.30 -6.79 13.81
N ASP A 108 12.66 -5.80 14.61
CA ASP A 108 11.72 -5.07 15.48
C ASP A 108 10.65 -4.34 14.66
N ASP A 109 10.99 -3.86 13.46
CA ASP A 109 10.01 -3.24 12.56
C ASP A 109 8.98 -4.25 12.02
N VAL A 110 9.41 -5.49 11.76
CA VAL A 110 8.50 -6.57 11.35
C VAL A 110 7.56 -6.93 12.51
N MET A 111 8.08 -7.00 13.73
CA MET A 111 7.27 -7.25 14.93
C MET A 111 6.29 -6.10 15.20
N ARG A 112 6.72 -4.84 15.01
CA ARG A 112 5.83 -3.67 15.04
C ARG A 112 4.67 -3.82 14.05
N ALA A 113 4.97 -4.23 12.82
CA ALA A 113 3.93 -4.43 11.80
C ALA A 113 2.98 -5.57 12.14
N LYS A 114 3.49 -6.68 12.68
CA LYS A 114 2.70 -7.82 13.17
C LYS A 114 1.74 -7.40 14.28
N ASN A 115 2.25 -6.73 15.30
CA ASN A 115 1.47 -6.29 16.46
C ASN A 115 0.49 -5.16 16.09
N GLY A 116 0.80 -4.37 15.07
CA GLY A 116 -0.04 -3.30 14.57
C GLY A 116 -1.20 -3.73 13.66
N ARG A 117 -1.46 -5.03 13.53
CA ARG A 117 -2.60 -5.56 12.77
C ARG A 117 -3.90 -5.27 13.51
N THR A 118 -4.81 -4.53 12.90
CA THR A 118 -6.09 -4.12 13.51
C THR A 118 -7.28 -4.50 12.63
N ILE A 119 -8.44 -4.65 13.24
CA ILE A 119 -9.69 -4.80 12.50
C ILE A 119 -10.03 -3.46 11.84
N ARG A 120 -10.32 -3.48 10.55
CA ARG A 120 -10.66 -2.28 9.79
C ARG A 120 -11.97 -1.66 10.30
N ALA A 121 -11.95 -0.35 10.52
CA ALA A 121 -13.18 0.42 10.71
C ALA A 121 -14.00 0.47 9.40
N GLY A 122 -15.30 0.62 9.51
CA GLY A 122 -16.18 0.74 8.36
C GLY A 122 -16.53 -0.58 7.65
N ARG A 123 -17.24 -0.47 6.53
CA ARG A 123 -17.87 -1.58 5.81
C ARG A 123 -16.89 -2.48 5.04
N GLY A 124 -15.65 -2.06 4.86
CA GLY A 124 -14.62 -2.86 4.19
C GLY A 124 -14.38 -4.22 4.84
N LYS A 125 -14.56 -4.32 6.18
CA LYS A 125 -14.44 -5.57 6.93
C LYS A 125 -15.46 -6.64 6.51
N MET A 126 -16.67 -6.23 6.09
CA MET A 126 -17.73 -7.12 5.60
C MET A 126 -17.54 -7.48 4.10
N ARG A 127 -16.59 -6.84 3.42
CA ARG A 127 -16.30 -7.03 1.99
C ARG A 127 -14.97 -7.75 1.76
N GLY A 128 -14.60 -8.71 2.61
CA GLY A 128 -13.37 -9.50 2.51
C GLY A 128 -12.10 -8.81 3.01
N ARG A 129 -12.16 -7.53 3.44
CA ARG A 129 -11.00 -6.76 3.90
C ARG A 129 -11.06 -6.52 5.41
N LYS A 130 -11.14 -7.60 6.19
CA LYS A 130 -11.33 -7.54 7.65
C LYS A 130 -10.20 -6.78 8.36
N TYR A 131 -8.96 -7.02 7.98
CA TYR A 131 -7.79 -6.50 8.68
C TYR A 131 -7.14 -5.33 7.95
N LYS A 132 -6.57 -4.40 8.72
CA LYS A 132 -5.65 -3.36 8.26
C LYS A 132 -4.25 -3.74 8.77
N ASN A 133 -3.35 -4.05 7.84
CA ASN A 133 -1.97 -4.41 8.15
C ASN A 133 -1.10 -3.14 8.06
N ARG A 134 -0.11 -3.04 8.94
CA ARG A 134 0.93 -2.01 8.88
C ARG A 134 1.98 -2.40 7.86
N LYS A 135 2.50 -1.42 7.14
CA LYS A 135 3.66 -1.62 6.27
C LYS A 135 4.94 -1.61 7.12
N SER A 136 5.83 -2.55 6.84
CA SER A 136 7.17 -2.66 7.35
C SER A 136 8.18 -2.36 6.25
N LEU A 137 9.37 -2.91 6.36
CA LEU A 137 10.48 -2.69 5.44
C LEU A 137 10.15 -3.10 3.99
N LEU A 138 10.87 -2.49 3.07
CA LEU A 138 10.88 -2.80 1.66
C LEU A 138 12.22 -3.45 1.30
N ILE A 139 12.19 -4.53 0.54
CA ILE A 139 13.39 -5.17 0.00
C ILE A 139 13.40 -4.90 -1.49
N VAL A 140 14.47 -4.28 -1.97
CA VAL A 140 14.69 -3.98 -3.39
C VAL A 140 15.90 -4.77 -3.87
N ALA A 141 15.67 -5.65 -4.83
CA ALA A 141 16.70 -6.49 -5.42
C ALA A 141 16.87 -6.23 -6.91
N GLY A 142 18.01 -6.56 -7.45
CA GLY A 142 18.25 -6.51 -8.89
C GLY A 142 17.43 -7.56 -9.61
N GLN A 143 17.46 -8.80 -9.12
CA GLN A 143 16.72 -9.93 -9.67
C GLN A 143 16.02 -10.73 -8.57
N ASP A 144 14.97 -11.47 -8.94
CA ASP A 144 14.31 -12.42 -8.02
C ASP A 144 14.80 -13.85 -8.30
N LYS A 145 15.71 -14.33 -7.46
CA LYS A 145 16.19 -15.71 -7.49
C LYS A 145 15.53 -16.62 -6.46
N GLY A 146 14.38 -16.17 -5.89
CA GLY A 146 13.62 -16.89 -4.86
C GLY A 146 13.29 -16.03 -3.64
N LEU A 147 13.90 -14.86 -3.51
CA LEU A 147 13.75 -13.95 -2.38
C LEU A 147 12.29 -13.53 -2.12
N MET A 148 11.48 -13.41 -3.18
CA MET A 148 10.06 -13.15 -3.05
C MET A 148 9.35 -14.19 -2.18
N LYS A 149 9.70 -15.48 -2.30
CA LYS A 149 9.09 -16.56 -1.50
C LYS A 149 9.47 -16.43 -0.02
N ALA A 150 10.74 -16.08 0.26
CA ALA A 150 11.24 -15.87 1.60
C ALA A 150 10.61 -14.67 2.30
N ALA A 151 10.39 -13.55 1.57
CA ALA A 151 9.96 -12.28 2.12
C ALA A 151 8.43 -12.15 2.27
N ARG A 152 7.64 -12.64 1.31
CA ARG A 152 6.18 -12.37 1.23
C ARG A 152 5.37 -12.83 2.43
N ASN A 153 5.84 -13.82 3.19
CA ASN A 153 5.13 -14.32 4.37
C ASN A 153 5.40 -13.48 5.63
N LEU A 154 6.38 -12.59 5.59
CA LEU A 154 6.70 -11.74 6.73
C LEU A 154 5.70 -10.58 6.82
N PRO A 155 5.20 -10.26 8.04
CA PRO A 155 4.19 -9.22 8.23
C PRO A 155 4.65 -7.84 7.77
N GLY A 156 3.96 -7.26 6.79
CA GLY A 156 4.20 -5.90 6.31
C GLY A 156 5.42 -5.72 5.43
N VAL A 157 6.24 -6.75 5.23
CA VAL A 157 7.39 -6.73 4.32
C VAL A 157 6.90 -6.81 2.88
N ASP A 158 7.41 -5.93 2.04
CA ASP A 158 7.20 -5.98 0.60
C ASP A 158 8.55 -6.24 -0.09
N PHE A 159 8.52 -7.01 -1.15
CA PHE A 159 9.64 -7.28 -2.03
C PHE A 159 9.34 -6.74 -3.43
N ILE A 160 10.33 -6.15 -4.07
CA ILE A 160 10.22 -5.69 -5.45
C ILE A 160 11.57 -5.78 -6.16
N THR A 161 11.53 -6.07 -7.45
CA THR A 161 12.69 -5.88 -8.33
C THR A 161 12.84 -4.42 -8.70
N VAL A 162 14.07 -3.96 -8.86
CA VAL A 162 14.39 -2.54 -9.11
C VAL A 162 13.67 -1.98 -10.35
N GLU A 163 13.48 -2.78 -11.39
CA GLU A 163 12.77 -2.39 -12.61
C GLU A 163 11.31 -1.99 -12.38
N ARG A 164 10.66 -2.63 -11.40
CA ARG A 164 9.27 -2.39 -11.02
C ARG A 164 9.09 -1.36 -9.92
N LEU A 165 10.19 -0.73 -9.51
CA LEU A 165 10.16 0.24 -8.42
C LEU A 165 9.27 1.44 -8.77
N ASN A 166 8.40 1.83 -7.86
CA ASN A 166 7.49 2.95 -8.03
C ASN A 166 7.35 3.78 -6.74
N ALA A 167 6.85 4.99 -6.88
CA ALA A 167 6.68 5.91 -5.76
C ALA A 167 5.67 5.40 -4.70
N GLU A 168 4.66 4.64 -5.11
CA GLU A 168 3.64 4.10 -4.20
C GLU A 168 4.24 3.09 -3.20
N ILE A 169 5.16 2.23 -3.68
CA ILE A 169 5.82 1.24 -2.81
C ILE A 169 6.84 1.91 -1.90
N LEU A 170 7.56 2.92 -2.40
CA LEU A 170 8.53 3.68 -1.61
C LEU A 170 7.86 4.59 -0.56
N ALA A 171 6.71 5.15 -0.89
CA ALA A 171 5.96 6.07 -0.03
C ALA A 171 4.49 5.65 0.12
N PRO A 172 4.20 4.45 0.68
CA PRO A 172 2.82 3.97 0.79
C PRO A 172 1.98 4.91 1.66
N GLY A 173 0.82 5.28 1.12
CA GLY A 173 -0.08 6.25 1.73
C GLY A 173 0.39 7.70 1.63
N THR A 174 1.22 8.01 0.63
CA THR A 174 1.82 9.34 0.36
C THR A 174 2.82 9.85 1.41
N HIS A 175 3.16 9.03 2.42
CA HIS A 175 4.14 9.38 3.44
C HIS A 175 5.52 8.87 3.03
N PRO A 176 6.54 9.75 2.88
CA PRO A 176 7.91 9.37 2.53
C PRO A 176 8.65 8.71 3.69
N GLY A 177 9.83 8.16 3.41
CA GLY A 177 10.71 7.60 4.45
C GLY A 177 10.39 6.16 4.82
N ARG A 178 10.12 5.29 3.86
CA ARG A 178 9.99 3.85 4.11
C ARG A 178 11.35 3.22 4.40
N LEU A 179 11.44 2.39 5.43
CA LEU A 179 12.62 1.59 5.70
C LEU A 179 12.89 0.64 4.55
N ALA A 180 14.07 0.72 3.91
CA ALA A 180 14.40 -0.04 2.72
C ALA A 180 15.74 -0.76 2.85
N VAL A 181 15.81 -1.96 2.31
CA VAL A 181 17.02 -2.78 2.15
C VAL A 181 17.32 -2.88 0.66
N TRP A 182 18.53 -2.55 0.27
CA TRP A 182 18.97 -2.48 -1.11
C TRP A 182 20.05 -3.53 -1.38
N THR A 183 19.96 -4.25 -2.51
CA THR A 183 21.08 -5.05 -3.00
C THR A 183 22.04 -4.19 -3.79
N GLU A 184 23.31 -4.60 -3.86
CA GLU A 184 24.33 -3.85 -4.64
C GLU A 184 23.95 -3.72 -6.11
N SER A 185 23.43 -4.79 -6.72
CA SER A 185 22.95 -4.80 -8.09
C SER A 185 21.81 -3.81 -8.32
N SER A 186 20.88 -3.69 -7.35
CA SER A 186 19.79 -2.72 -7.43
C SER A 186 20.27 -1.28 -7.42
N LEU A 187 21.30 -0.97 -6.63
CA LEU A 187 21.88 0.38 -6.56
C LEU A 187 22.64 0.73 -7.85
N LYS A 188 23.38 -0.21 -8.45
CA LYS A 188 24.04 -0.01 -9.74
C LYS A 188 23.02 0.36 -10.82
N TRP A 189 21.94 -0.42 -10.89
CA TRP A 189 20.86 -0.15 -11.85
C TRP A 189 20.20 1.23 -11.63
N LEU A 190 19.99 1.64 -10.36
CA LEU A 190 19.45 2.96 -10.04
C LEU A 190 20.40 4.09 -10.47
N GLY A 191 21.71 3.92 -10.29
CA GLY A 191 22.71 4.87 -10.74
C GLY A 191 22.67 5.11 -12.25
N GLU A 192 22.49 4.06 -13.03
CA GLU A 192 22.41 4.13 -14.49
C GLU A 192 21.12 4.82 -14.99
N ASN A 193 19.98 4.54 -14.34
CA ASN A 193 18.66 4.98 -14.81
C ASN A 193 18.16 6.29 -14.18
N TYR A 194 18.60 6.60 -12.97
CA TYR A 194 18.16 7.78 -12.21
C TYR A 194 19.29 8.69 -11.75
N GLY A 195 20.55 8.35 -12.00
CA GLY A 195 21.74 9.11 -11.57
C GLY A 195 22.08 10.34 -12.42
N ARG A 196 21.20 10.75 -13.35
CA ARG A 196 21.36 11.95 -14.19
C ARG A 196 20.48 13.09 -13.76
#